data_64e898cd315b9d139e1e3e9c1abb6b6e
#
_entry.id   64e898cd315b9d139e1e3e9c1abb6b6e
#
_cell.length_a   1.000
_cell.length_b   1.000
_cell.length_c   1.000
_cell.angle_alpha   90.00
_cell.angle_beta   90.00
_cell.angle_gamma   90.00
#
_symmetry.space_group_name_H-M   'P 1'
#
loop_
_entity.id
_entity.type
_entity.pdbx_description
1 polymer ?
#
loop_
_entity_poly.entity_id
_entity_poly.type
_entity_poly.pdbx_seq_one_letter_code
_entity_poly.pdbx_strand_id
1 'polypeptide(L)'
;MEYSYIAENIKRYRERANMTQQQLADKVGVSWEMISRYEREESLPYKKLDEISKALNVPKSQLLEKHVPDKYSSLDYKIPLFLHIPLSNKFNSNQTNYYYVCPEWILKMDKECIAIDTSLIDSSEENFKMNGVIYVSKQVKPQRNDWVVARENGRLIAKMYYGDNRGVLGKILAQEIRY
;
A
#
# COMPACT_ATOMS: atom_id res chain seq x y z
N MET A 1 -6.72 -31.80 -2.40
CA MET A 1 -6.31 -30.75 -1.45
C MET A 1 -6.94 -29.42 -1.88
N GLU A 2 -8.26 -29.30 -1.62
CA GLU A 2 -9.11 -28.23 -2.20
C GLU A 2 -9.52 -27.15 -1.19
N TYR A 3 -8.92 -27.15 0.02
CA TYR A 3 -9.44 -26.35 1.14
C TYR A 3 -8.40 -25.44 1.84
N SER A 4 -7.18 -25.35 1.31
CA SER A 4 -6.11 -24.57 1.93
C SER A 4 -6.43 -23.07 1.97
N TYR A 5 -7.22 -22.58 1.02
CA TYR A 5 -7.60 -21.18 0.95
C TYR A 5 -8.62 -20.71 2.00
N ILE A 6 -9.40 -21.62 2.61
CA ILE A 6 -10.33 -21.24 3.69
C ILE A 6 -9.55 -20.76 4.91
N ALA A 7 -8.53 -21.51 5.30
CA ALA A 7 -7.65 -21.17 6.41
C ALA A 7 -6.91 -19.86 6.18
N GLU A 8 -6.34 -19.73 4.98
CA GLU A 8 -5.67 -18.49 4.55
C GLU A 8 -6.60 -17.28 4.54
N ASN A 9 -7.84 -17.45 4.04
CA ASN A 9 -8.84 -16.39 4.03
C ASN A 9 -9.25 -15.97 5.44
N ILE A 10 -9.49 -16.91 6.36
CA ILE A 10 -9.83 -16.60 7.75
C ILE A 10 -8.72 -15.78 8.39
N LYS A 11 -7.46 -16.24 8.30
CA LYS A 11 -6.29 -15.54 8.82
C LYS A 11 -6.18 -14.12 8.24
N ARG A 12 -6.26 -14.00 6.92
CA ARG A 12 -6.16 -12.72 6.21
C ARG A 12 -7.22 -11.72 6.63
N TYR A 13 -8.51 -12.13 6.68
CA TYR A 13 -9.58 -11.22 7.08
C TYR A 13 -9.53 -10.88 8.57
N ARG A 14 -9.05 -11.79 9.42
CA ARG A 14 -8.79 -11.50 10.83
C ARG A 14 -7.69 -10.41 10.99
N GLU A 15 -6.58 -10.57 10.30
CA GLU A 15 -5.47 -9.61 10.32
C GLU A 15 -5.89 -8.24 9.76
N ARG A 16 -6.68 -8.22 8.68
CA ARG A 16 -7.28 -6.99 8.13
C ARG A 16 -8.21 -6.29 9.13
N ALA A 17 -8.93 -7.06 9.93
CA ALA A 17 -9.78 -6.52 10.99
C ALA A 17 -8.99 -6.13 12.26
N ASN A 18 -7.65 -6.22 12.23
CA ASN A 18 -6.76 -6.01 13.37
C ASN A 18 -7.15 -6.82 14.61
N MET A 19 -7.67 -8.04 14.41
CA MET A 19 -8.06 -8.94 15.50
C MET A 19 -6.96 -9.94 15.81
N THR A 20 -6.79 -10.24 17.10
CA THR A 20 -6.04 -11.43 17.54
C THR A 20 -6.87 -12.69 17.32
N GLN A 21 -6.25 -13.88 17.32
CA GLN A 21 -6.96 -15.15 17.29
C GLN A 21 -7.95 -15.28 18.45
N GLN A 22 -7.59 -14.80 19.65
CA GLN A 22 -8.45 -14.78 20.83
C GLN A 22 -9.69 -13.90 20.58
N GLN A 23 -9.51 -12.69 20.07
CA GLN A 23 -10.64 -11.78 19.79
C GLN A 23 -11.61 -12.34 18.74
N LEU A 24 -11.10 -13.03 17.72
CA LEU A 24 -11.97 -13.74 16.77
C LEU A 24 -12.68 -14.91 17.43
N ALA A 25 -11.97 -15.70 18.26
CA ALA A 25 -12.54 -16.84 19.00
C ALA A 25 -13.71 -16.40 19.90
N ASP A 26 -13.54 -15.33 20.64
CA ASP A 26 -14.57 -14.77 21.54
C ASP A 26 -15.83 -14.34 20.73
N LYS A 27 -15.65 -13.72 19.55
CA LYS A 27 -16.76 -13.32 18.68
C LYS A 27 -17.49 -14.50 18.03
N VAL A 28 -16.78 -15.58 17.74
CA VAL A 28 -17.31 -16.78 17.09
C VAL A 28 -17.90 -17.78 18.10
N GLY A 29 -17.56 -17.61 19.39
CA GLY A 29 -17.97 -18.52 20.45
C GLY A 29 -17.24 -19.85 20.41
N VAL A 30 -15.93 -19.83 20.19
CA VAL A 30 -15.02 -20.99 20.18
C VAL A 30 -13.76 -20.67 21.00
N SER A 31 -12.92 -21.67 21.27
CA SER A 31 -11.63 -21.42 21.89
C SER A 31 -10.61 -20.87 20.90
N TRP A 32 -9.58 -20.16 21.36
CA TRP A 32 -8.53 -19.63 20.53
C TRP A 32 -7.75 -20.74 19.80
N GLU A 33 -7.61 -21.91 20.44
CA GLU A 33 -6.99 -23.10 19.83
C GLU A 33 -7.77 -23.56 18.59
N MET A 34 -9.10 -23.44 18.61
CA MET A 34 -9.92 -23.78 17.45
C MET A 34 -9.68 -22.82 16.28
N ILE A 35 -9.60 -21.51 16.54
CA ILE A 35 -9.23 -20.54 15.50
C ILE A 35 -7.82 -20.82 14.98
N SER A 36 -6.86 -21.07 15.86
CA SER A 36 -5.49 -21.43 15.48
C SER A 36 -5.45 -22.69 14.61
N ARG A 37 -6.25 -23.73 14.93
CA ARG A 37 -6.35 -24.95 14.12
C ARG A 37 -7.01 -24.71 12.76
N TYR A 38 -8.01 -23.82 12.69
CA TYR A 38 -8.61 -23.40 11.43
C TYR A 38 -7.60 -22.70 10.53
N GLU A 39 -6.81 -21.76 11.07
CA GLU A 39 -5.80 -21.01 10.32
C GLU A 39 -4.58 -21.86 9.92
N ARG A 40 -4.31 -22.99 10.61
CA ARG A 40 -3.24 -23.95 10.27
C ARG A 40 -3.69 -25.13 9.44
N GLU A 41 -4.92 -25.12 8.93
CA GLU A 41 -5.51 -26.20 8.13
C GLU A 41 -5.66 -27.55 8.88
N GLU A 42 -5.53 -27.55 10.21
CA GLU A 42 -5.66 -28.75 11.04
C GLU A 42 -7.12 -29.15 11.24
N SER A 43 -8.06 -28.25 10.96
CA SER A 43 -9.50 -28.48 11.06
C SER A 43 -10.25 -27.53 10.13
N LEU A 44 -11.37 -27.99 9.57
CA LEU A 44 -12.21 -27.19 8.69
C LEU A 44 -13.41 -26.60 9.47
N PRO A 45 -13.65 -25.29 9.36
CA PRO A 45 -14.65 -24.58 10.15
C PRO A 45 -16.08 -24.66 9.56
N TYR A 46 -16.48 -25.71 8.87
CA TYR A 46 -17.76 -25.77 8.14
C TYR A 46 -18.98 -25.38 8.98
N LYS A 47 -19.02 -25.83 10.24
CA LYS A 47 -20.12 -25.52 11.16
C LYS A 47 -20.06 -24.10 11.73
N LYS A 48 -18.94 -23.39 11.56
CA LYS A 48 -18.67 -22.07 12.13
C LYS A 48 -18.43 -20.99 11.07
N LEU A 49 -18.55 -21.34 9.77
CA LEU A 49 -18.31 -20.38 8.69
C LEU A 49 -19.24 -19.18 8.73
N ASP A 50 -20.50 -19.36 9.15
CA ASP A 50 -21.46 -18.26 9.23
C ASP A 50 -21.13 -17.29 10.37
N GLU A 51 -20.73 -17.82 11.54
CA GLU A 51 -20.31 -17.02 12.67
C GLU A 51 -19.00 -16.31 12.37
N ILE A 52 -18.04 -16.99 11.73
CA ILE A 52 -16.77 -16.42 11.31
C ILE A 52 -16.99 -15.29 10.30
N SER A 53 -17.84 -15.50 9.29
CA SER A 53 -18.16 -14.49 8.27
C SER A 53 -18.78 -13.24 8.89
N LYS A 54 -19.71 -13.41 9.85
CA LYS A 54 -20.31 -12.30 10.61
C LYS A 54 -19.28 -11.58 11.48
N ALA A 55 -18.42 -12.33 12.21
CA ALA A 55 -17.41 -11.77 13.08
C ALA A 55 -16.37 -10.94 12.32
N LEU A 56 -16.04 -11.37 11.09
CA LEU A 56 -15.09 -10.72 10.19
C LEU A 56 -15.76 -9.66 9.29
N ASN A 57 -17.09 -9.57 9.30
CA ASN A 57 -17.88 -8.68 8.44
C ASN A 57 -17.59 -8.88 6.94
N VAL A 58 -17.51 -10.14 6.51
CA VAL A 58 -17.28 -10.51 5.10
C VAL A 58 -18.34 -11.54 4.66
N PRO A 59 -18.76 -11.53 3.38
CA PRO A 59 -19.63 -12.59 2.85
C PRO A 59 -18.99 -13.97 2.98
N LYS A 60 -19.78 -14.99 3.31
CA LYS A 60 -19.31 -16.38 3.41
C LYS A 60 -18.63 -16.86 2.12
N SER A 61 -19.10 -16.41 0.95
CA SER A 61 -18.48 -16.71 -0.35
C SER A 61 -17.01 -16.33 -0.38
N GLN A 62 -16.64 -15.18 0.20
CA GLN A 62 -15.25 -14.72 0.24
C GLN A 62 -14.35 -15.58 1.13
N LEU A 63 -14.90 -16.31 2.10
CA LEU A 63 -14.14 -17.29 2.88
C LEU A 63 -13.93 -18.59 2.10
N LEU A 64 -14.86 -18.92 1.20
CA LEU A 64 -14.88 -20.16 0.42
C LEU A 64 -14.22 -20.06 -0.95
N GLU A 65 -14.04 -18.85 -1.46
CA GLU A 65 -13.41 -18.62 -2.74
C GLU A 65 -11.90 -18.79 -2.63
N LYS A 66 -11.30 -19.46 -3.62
CA LYS A 66 -9.85 -19.45 -3.78
C LYS A 66 -9.46 -17.99 -3.96
N HIS A 67 -8.76 -17.47 -2.97
CA HIS A 67 -8.16 -16.16 -3.15
C HIS A 67 -7.12 -16.30 -4.27
N VAL A 68 -7.53 -15.95 -5.47
CA VAL A 68 -6.57 -15.44 -6.43
C VAL A 68 -6.11 -14.15 -5.77
N PRO A 69 -4.83 -14.00 -5.38
CA PRO A 69 -4.37 -12.71 -4.93
C PRO A 69 -4.83 -11.76 -6.01
N ASP A 70 -5.84 -10.93 -5.70
CA ASP A 70 -6.14 -9.82 -6.56
C ASP A 70 -4.78 -9.17 -6.71
N LYS A 71 -4.22 -9.23 -7.92
CA LYS A 71 -3.05 -8.43 -8.25
C LYS A 71 -3.25 -6.97 -7.82
N TYR A 72 -4.43 -6.67 -7.32
CA TYR A 72 -4.97 -5.37 -6.97
C TYR A 72 -5.86 -5.39 -5.72
N SER A 73 -5.59 -6.21 -4.69
CA SER A 73 -6.26 -5.99 -3.41
C SER A 73 -5.78 -4.64 -2.87
N SER A 74 -6.66 -3.65 -3.01
CA SER A 74 -6.37 -2.22 -2.98
C SER A 74 -5.82 -1.66 -1.67
N LEU A 75 -5.61 -2.49 -0.64
CA LEU A 75 -5.08 -2.07 0.66
C LEU A 75 -3.57 -2.30 0.82
N ASP A 76 -3.05 -3.37 0.19
CA ASP A 76 -1.62 -3.73 0.29
C ASP A 76 -0.74 -2.86 -0.62
N TYR A 77 -1.37 -2.15 -1.57
CA TYR A 77 -0.71 -1.32 -2.59
C TYR A 77 -0.99 0.18 -2.43
N LYS A 78 -1.53 0.61 -1.28
CA LYS A 78 -1.80 2.02 -1.04
C LYS A 78 -0.59 2.71 -0.44
N ILE A 79 -0.16 3.76 -1.12
CA ILE A 79 0.89 4.66 -0.64
C ILE A 79 0.31 6.05 -0.34
N PRO A 80 0.92 6.83 0.55
CA PRO A 80 0.48 8.20 0.81
C PRO A 80 0.50 9.05 -0.45
N LEU A 81 -0.62 9.74 -0.75
CA LEU A 81 -0.75 10.68 -1.86
C LEU A 81 -0.73 12.12 -1.33
N PHE A 82 0.14 12.94 -1.87
CA PHE A 82 0.21 14.36 -1.55
C PHE A 82 -0.42 15.20 -2.68
N LEU A 83 -1.50 15.90 -2.33
CA LEU A 83 -2.22 16.86 -3.17
C LEU A 83 -1.88 18.32 -2.79
N HIS A 84 -1.04 18.52 -1.78
CA HIS A 84 -0.53 19.82 -1.33
C HIS A 84 0.83 19.62 -0.65
N ILE A 85 1.62 20.68 -0.62
CA ILE A 85 2.94 20.65 0.01
C ILE A 85 2.73 20.73 1.54
N PRO A 86 3.26 19.75 2.32
CA PRO A 86 3.13 19.78 3.77
C PRO A 86 3.80 20.99 4.39
N LEU A 87 3.18 21.59 5.43
CA LEU A 87 3.72 22.73 6.15
C LEU A 87 5.12 22.48 6.75
N SER A 88 5.35 21.25 7.22
CA SER A 88 6.65 20.83 7.77
C SER A 88 7.73 20.64 6.71
N ASN A 89 7.40 20.78 5.44
CA ASN A 89 8.30 20.50 4.32
C ASN A 89 8.83 19.05 4.26
N LYS A 90 8.24 18.14 5.03
CA LYS A 90 8.59 16.71 5.06
C LYS A 90 7.39 15.91 4.58
N PHE A 91 7.57 15.06 3.59
CA PHE A 91 6.53 14.19 3.06
C PHE A 91 6.48 12.89 3.89
N ASN A 92 5.83 12.94 5.05
CA ASN A 92 5.63 11.78 5.92
C ASN A 92 4.19 11.26 5.77
N SER A 93 3.99 9.97 5.90
CA SER A 93 2.68 9.30 5.74
C SER A 93 1.57 9.86 6.63
N ASN A 94 1.91 10.38 7.80
CA ASN A 94 0.97 10.99 8.75
C ASN A 94 0.56 12.44 8.38
N GLN A 95 1.03 12.98 7.28
CA GLN A 95 0.74 14.35 6.83
C GLN A 95 -0.24 14.41 5.66
N THR A 96 -0.79 13.29 5.28
CA THR A 96 -1.86 13.19 4.30
C THR A 96 -2.87 12.12 4.73
N ASN A 97 -4.14 12.37 4.40
CA ASN A 97 -5.23 11.38 4.53
C ASN A 97 -5.59 10.77 3.17
N TYR A 98 -4.88 11.12 2.13
CA TYR A 98 -5.08 10.61 0.78
C TYR A 98 -4.13 9.46 0.49
N TYR A 99 -4.61 8.49 -0.25
CA TYR A 99 -3.84 7.32 -0.66
C TYR A 99 -4.00 7.07 -2.15
N TYR A 100 -2.95 6.56 -2.77
CA TYR A 100 -2.92 6.19 -4.17
C TYR A 100 -2.58 4.72 -4.33
N VAL A 101 -3.18 4.04 -5.31
CA VAL A 101 -2.86 2.64 -5.60
C VAL A 101 -1.53 2.61 -6.35
N CYS A 102 -0.55 1.95 -5.75
CA CYS A 102 0.80 1.86 -6.29
C CYS A 102 1.01 0.53 -7.01
N PRO A 103 1.57 0.50 -8.21
CA PRO A 103 1.93 -0.74 -8.88
C PRO A 103 2.91 -1.59 -8.05
N GLU A 104 2.71 -2.91 -8.04
CA GLU A 104 3.53 -3.84 -7.26
C GLU A 104 5.03 -3.72 -7.56
N TRP A 105 5.39 -3.49 -8.83
CA TRP A 105 6.79 -3.37 -9.22
C TRP A 105 7.49 -2.15 -8.60
N ILE A 106 6.75 -1.05 -8.32
CA ILE A 106 7.27 0.12 -7.59
C ILE A 106 7.48 -0.24 -6.12
N LEU A 107 6.50 -0.93 -5.50
CA LEU A 107 6.62 -1.37 -4.10
C LEU A 107 7.75 -2.38 -3.88
N LYS A 108 8.14 -3.13 -4.92
CA LYS A 108 9.35 -3.96 -4.88
C LYS A 108 10.64 -3.14 -4.86
N MET A 109 10.62 -1.91 -5.39
CA MET A 109 11.77 -1.00 -5.34
C MET A 109 11.84 -0.27 -3.99
N ASP A 110 10.71 0.20 -3.50
CA ASP A 110 10.60 0.87 -2.19
C ASP A 110 9.18 0.74 -1.64
N LYS A 111 9.03 0.03 -0.51
CA LYS A 111 7.74 -0.16 0.18
C LYS A 111 7.22 1.10 0.87
N GLU A 112 8.10 2.07 1.14
CA GLU A 112 7.78 3.33 1.81
C GLU A 112 7.75 4.51 0.83
N CYS A 113 7.65 4.24 -0.47
CA CYS A 113 7.50 5.29 -1.47
C CYS A 113 6.22 6.11 -1.23
N ILE A 114 6.20 7.30 -1.76
CA ILE A 114 5.05 8.21 -1.71
C ILE A 114 4.61 8.59 -3.12
N ALA A 115 3.37 8.99 -3.25
CA ALA A 115 2.83 9.58 -4.47
C ALA A 115 2.71 11.11 -4.31
N ILE A 116 3.10 11.86 -5.32
CA ILE A 116 2.94 13.32 -5.36
C ILE A 116 2.20 13.67 -6.66
N ASP A 117 1.13 14.47 -6.53
CA ASP A 117 0.44 15.02 -7.70
C ASP A 117 1.36 15.99 -8.44
N THR A 118 1.45 15.84 -9.75
CA THR A 118 2.39 16.65 -10.57
C THR A 118 2.01 18.12 -10.63
N SER A 119 0.76 18.49 -10.27
CA SER A 119 0.37 19.91 -10.16
C SER A 119 1.14 20.69 -9.07
N LEU A 120 1.78 19.97 -8.14
CA LEU A 120 2.61 20.57 -7.09
C LEU A 120 4.06 20.82 -7.51
N ILE A 121 4.43 20.39 -8.71
CA ILE A 121 5.82 20.29 -9.16
C ILE A 121 6.04 21.20 -10.36
N ASP A 122 7.01 22.07 -10.27
CA ASP A 122 7.52 22.83 -11.41
C ASP A 122 8.59 21.99 -12.15
N SER A 123 8.58 22.02 -13.48
CA SER A 123 9.66 21.46 -14.27
C SER A 123 9.90 22.30 -15.49
N SER A 124 11.15 22.64 -15.76
CA SER A 124 11.58 23.27 -17.01
C SER A 124 11.92 22.25 -18.10
N GLU A 125 11.90 20.98 -17.76
CA GLU A 125 12.26 19.89 -18.67
C GLU A 125 11.05 19.46 -19.51
N GLU A 126 11.17 19.55 -20.83
CA GLU A 126 10.08 19.24 -21.78
C GLU A 126 9.54 17.80 -21.65
N ASN A 127 10.39 16.88 -21.20
CA ASN A 127 10.03 15.46 -21.04
C ASN A 127 9.25 15.15 -19.77
N PHE A 128 9.13 16.11 -18.84
CA PHE A 128 8.33 15.92 -17.64
C PHE A 128 6.88 16.34 -17.87
N LYS A 129 5.93 15.42 -17.66
CA LYS A 129 4.51 15.69 -17.88
C LYS A 129 3.83 16.17 -16.60
N MET A 130 3.12 17.30 -16.69
CA MET A 130 2.48 17.97 -15.55
C MET A 130 1.10 17.42 -15.20
N ASN A 131 0.63 16.37 -15.86
CA ASN A 131 -0.71 15.81 -15.65
C ASN A 131 -0.62 14.37 -15.15
N GLY A 132 -0.66 14.16 -13.83
CA GLY A 132 -0.61 12.83 -13.26
C GLY A 132 -0.03 12.75 -11.87
N VAL A 133 0.61 11.65 -11.58
CA VAL A 133 1.22 11.33 -10.28
C VAL A 133 2.63 10.82 -10.50
N ILE A 134 3.56 11.23 -9.65
CA ILE A 134 4.89 10.63 -9.58
C ILE A 134 5.04 9.79 -8.32
N TYR A 135 5.80 8.72 -8.44
CA TYR A 135 6.19 7.83 -7.34
C TYR A 135 7.60 8.19 -6.90
N VAL A 136 7.75 8.58 -5.63
CA VAL A 136 9.00 9.11 -5.10
C VAL A 136 9.51 8.24 -3.97
N SER A 137 10.76 7.81 -4.07
CA SER A 137 11.49 7.10 -3.03
C SER A 137 12.47 8.02 -2.33
N LYS A 138 12.50 7.95 -1.00
CA LYS A 138 13.51 8.59 -0.16
C LYS A 138 14.68 7.65 0.17
N GLN A 139 14.48 6.34 -0.02
CA GLN A 139 15.45 5.32 0.35
C GLN A 139 16.38 4.96 -0.80
N VAL A 140 15.83 4.93 -2.03
CA VAL A 140 16.62 4.64 -3.23
C VAL A 140 17.49 5.85 -3.58
N LYS A 141 18.80 5.68 -3.47
CA LYS A 141 19.75 6.74 -3.82
C LYS A 141 19.72 7.03 -5.31
N PRO A 142 19.58 8.31 -5.72
CA PRO A 142 19.61 8.65 -7.13
C PRO A 142 21.01 8.44 -7.73
N GLN A 143 21.05 7.98 -8.96
CA GLN A 143 22.24 7.91 -9.79
C GLN A 143 22.24 9.04 -10.81
N ARG A 144 23.38 9.32 -11.43
CA ARG A 144 23.49 10.34 -12.48
C ARG A 144 22.51 10.06 -13.60
N ASN A 145 21.79 11.10 -14.03
CA ASN A 145 20.69 11.07 -15.00
C ASN A 145 19.37 10.43 -14.50
N ASP A 146 19.25 10.14 -13.23
CA ASP A 146 17.92 9.84 -12.65
C ASP A 146 17.09 11.11 -12.48
N TRP A 147 15.79 10.97 -12.55
CA TRP A 147 14.86 12.02 -12.16
C TRP A 147 14.74 12.10 -10.63
N VAL A 148 14.79 13.32 -10.11
CA VAL A 148 14.60 13.57 -8.67
C VAL A 148 13.58 14.67 -8.44
N VAL A 149 12.89 14.60 -7.30
CA VAL A 149 12.18 15.75 -6.75
C VAL A 149 13.14 16.50 -5.83
N ALA A 150 13.28 17.78 -6.07
CA ALA A 150 14.07 18.65 -5.23
C ALA A 150 13.26 19.86 -4.79
N ARG A 151 13.74 20.56 -3.76
CA ARG A 151 13.20 21.83 -3.34
C ARG A 151 14.18 22.95 -3.68
N GLU A 152 13.71 23.91 -4.46
CA GLU A 152 14.46 25.12 -4.81
C GLU A 152 13.59 26.35 -4.61
N ASN A 153 14.09 27.36 -3.92
CA ASN A 153 13.38 28.61 -3.65
C ASN A 153 11.95 28.42 -3.10
N GLY A 154 11.76 27.41 -2.23
CA GLY A 154 10.48 27.08 -1.62
C GLY A 154 9.52 26.29 -2.50
N ARG A 155 9.85 26.02 -3.75
CA ARG A 155 9.05 25.23 -4.70
C ARG A 155 9.57 23.80 -4.84
N LEU A 156 8.67 22.90 -5.20
CA LEU A 156 9.06 21.55 -5.63
C LEU A 156 9.37 21.58 -7.12
N ILE A 157 10.51 21.02 -7.48
CA ILE A 157 10.90 20.89 -8.88
C ILE A 157 11.24 19.44 -9.20
N ALA A 158 10.92 19.01 -10.42
CA ALA A 158 11.45 17.80 -10.99
C ALA A 158 12.63 18.13 -11.90
N LYS A 159 13.78 17.52 -11.64
CA LYS A 159 15.01 17.76 -12.42
C LYS A 159 15.84 16.49 -12.56
N MET A 160 16.75 16.50 -13.53
CA MET A 160 17.77 15.46 -13.68
C MET A 160 18.82 15.60 -12.57
N TYR A 161 19.22 14.46 -12.01
CA TYR A 161 20.24 14.39 -10.98
C TYR A 161 21.64 14.27 -11.58
N TYR A 162 22.53 15.21 -11.25
CA TYR A 162 23.92 15.24 -11.72
C TYR A 162 24.97 15.08 -10.60
N GLY A 163 24.52 14.61 -9.41
CA GLY A 163 25.43 14.37 -8.27
C GLY A 163 25.31 15.40 -7.15
N ASP A 164 24.50 16.44 -7.31
CA ASP A 164 24.25 17.45 -6.26
C ASP A 164 23.01 17.06 -5.44
N ASN A 165 23.21 16.76 -4.18
CA ASN A 165 22.16 16.38 -3.24
C ASN A 165 21.44 17.57 -2.58
N ARG A 166 21.83 18.82 -2.85
CA ARG A 166 21.20 19.99 -2.22
C ARG A 166 19.73 20.09 -2.60
N GLY A 167 18.88 20.10 -1.59
CA GLY A 167 17.44 20.20 -1.75
C GLY A 167 16.75 18.94 -2.30
N VAL A 168 17.48 17.87 -2.62
CA VAL A 168 16.89 16.61 -3.11
C VAL A 168 16.05 15.97 -2.01
N LEU A 169 14.77 15.71 -2.33
CA LEU A 169 13.79 15.08 -1.44
C LEU A 169 13.65 13.58 -1.68
N GLY A 170 13.87 13.14 -2.91
CA GLY A 170 13.84 11.75 -3.29
C GLY A 170 13.98 11.49 -4.79
N LYS A 171 14.24 10.23 -5.13
CA LYS A 171 14.29 9.76 -6.51
C LYS A 171 12.90 9.50 -7.04
N ILE A 172 12.61 9.96 -8.25
CA ILE A 172 11.39 9.59 -8.98
C ILE A 172 11.59 8.19 -9.55
N LEU A 173 10.76 7.24 -9.09
CA LEU A 173 10.79 5.86 -9.57
C LEU A 173 10.02 5.68 -10.86
N ALA A 174 8.90 6.38 -10.99
CA ALA A 174 8.05 6.39 -12.17
C ALA A 174 7.09 7.58 -12.15
N GLN A 175 6.48 7.82 -13.30
CA GLN A 175 5.38 8.76 -13.49
C GLN A 175 4.20 8.06 -14.14
N GLU A 176 3.00 8.29 -13.63
CA GLU A 176 1.74 7.93 -14.24
C GLU A 176 1.08 9.17 -14.80
N ILE A 177 0.77 9.15 -16.09
CA ILE A 177 0.15 10.27 -16.81
C ILE A 177 -1.34 10.01 -16.93
N ARG A 178 -2.16 11.00 -16.58
CA ARG A 178 -3.62 10.98 -16.79
C ARG A 178 -3.92 11.67 -18.13
N TYR A 179 -4.64 10.98 -19.00
CA TYR A 179 -5.09 11.48 -20.30
C TYR A 179 -6.49 12.07 -20.19
#